data_6f6c41fa3457121f18c137933786dfbb
#
_entry.id   6f6c41fa3457121f18c137933786dfbb
#
_cell.length_a   1.000
_cell.length_b   1.000
_cell.length_c   1.000
_cell.angle_alpha   90.00
_cell.angle_beta   90.00
_cell.angle_gamma   90.00
#
_symmetry.space_group_name_H-M   'P 1'
#
loop_
_entity.id
_entity.type
_entity.pdbx_description
1 polymer ?
#
loop_
_entity_poly.entity_id
_entity_poly.type
_entity_poly.pdbx_seq_one_letter_code
_entity_poly.pdbx_strand_id
1 'polypeptide(L)'
;EQALKERHTWYKNEFKPINELERAVRWYYLNRTSYSGIMNPKNCYWGYGDKYSMRPENWGRSLIKTSAKLQGVEFTNLDFEDVIDNAPDGAFLFVDPPYFNADQDKFYTFSFKKEDHYRLEQCLLRNKGRLSFLITYDNSPEIRELYSWANAMLDKEWNYTISRTDDQTKNKSQAPEKASRYKGKEVFITNYQVKEPEVSENLELTFDEV
;
A
#
# COMPACT_ATOMS: atom_id res chain seq x y z
N GLU A 1 -14.02 4.64 -23.91
CA GLU A 1 -12.65 4.96 -23.43
C GLU A 1 -12.31 6.44 -23.65
N GLN A 2 -12.54 7.01 -24.85
CA GLN A 2 -12.19 8.41 -25.14
C GLN A 2 -12.84 9.41 -24.15
N ALA A 3 -14.15 9.30 -23.88
CA ALA A 3 -14.85 10.16 -22.92
C ALA A 3 -14.30 10.05 -21.48
N LEU A 4 -13.85 8.85 -21.09
CA LEU A 4 -13.20 8.66 -19.79
C LEU A 4 -11.85 9.39 -19.73
N LYS A 5 -11.08 9.35 -20.81
CA LYS A 5 -9.77 10.02 -20.91
C LYS A 5 -9.91 11.54 -20.89
N GLU A 6 -10.88 12.09 -21.59
CA GLU A 6 -11.19 13.52 -21.57
C GLU A 6 -11.57 13.98 -20.16
N ARG A 7 -12.42 13.20 -19.47
CA ARG A 7 -12.80 13.49 -18.08
C ARG A 7 -11.63 13.34 -17.10
N HIS A 8 -10.72 12.38 -17.32
CA HIS A 8 -9.48 12.27 -16.55
C HIS A 8 -8.65 13.55 -16.66
N THR A 9 -8.44 14.04 -17.90
CA THR A 9 -7.70 15.26 -18.18
C THR A 9 -8.32 16.46 -17.49
N TRP A 10 -9.64 16.57 -17.58
CA TRP A 10 -10.39 17.65 -16.92
C TRP A 10 -10.26 17.59 -15.39
N TYR A 11 -10.49 16.43 -14.77
CA TYR A 11 -10.33 16.27 -13.31
C TYR A 11 -8.89 16.56 -12.85
N LYS A 12 -7.90 16.20 -13.65
CA LYS A 12 -6.49 16.41 -13.32
C LYS A 12 -6.12 17.90 -13.37
N ASN A 13 -6.51 18.60 -14.44
CA ASN A 13 -5.92 19.90 -14.79
C ASN A 13 -6.85 21.10 -14.52
N GLU A 14 -8.18 20.93 -14.61
CA GLU A 14 -9.14 22.02 -14.65
C GLU A 14 -10.08 22.04 -13.46
N PHE A 15 -10.55 20.87 -13.03
CA PHE A 15 -11.56 20.77 -11.97
C PHE A 15 -10.99 21.15 -10.62
N LYS A 16 -11.66 22.12 -9.98
CA LYS A 16 -11.34 22.58 -8.63
C LYS A 16 -12.49 22.23 -7.69
N PRO A 17 -12.35 21.18 -6.86
CA PRO A 17 -13.40 20.77 -5.94
C PRO A 17 -13.63 21.82 -4.86
N ILE A 18 -14.89 22.13 -4.58
CA ILE A 18 -15.30 23.13 -3.58
C ILE A 18 -15.78 22.52 -2.26
N ASN A 19 -16.00 21.20 -2.22
CA ASN A 19 -16.45 20.47 -1.03
C ASN A 19 -15.81 19.08 -0.95
N GLU A 20 -16.05 18.36 0.16
CA GLU A 20 -15.44 17.04 0.40
C GLU A 20 -15.93 15.97 -0.56
N LEU A 21 -17.21 15.98 -0.91
CA LEU A 21 -17.75 15.02 -1.87
C LEU A 21 -17.07 15.17 -3.24
N GLU A 22 -16.91 16.39 -3.71
CA GLU A 22 -16.23 16.65 -4.98
C GLU A 22 -14.75 16.26 -4.93
N ARG A 23 -14.07 16.49 -3.79
CA ARG A 23 -12.71 16.00 -3.57
C ARG A 23 -12.64 14.47 -3.66
N ALA A 24 -13.57 13.77 -3.00
CA ALA A 24 -13.65 12.32 -3.01
C ALA A 24 -13.93 11.78 -4.41
N VAL A 25 -14.89 12.37 -5.15
CA VAL A 25 -15.23 11.99 -6.52
C VAL A 25 -14.03 12.18 -7.46
N ARG A 26 -13.38 13.35 -7.38
CA ARG A 26 -12.17 13.64 -8.16
C ARG A 26 -11.07 12.61 -7.87
N TRP A 27 -10.80 12.36 -6.60
CA TRP A 27 -9.77 11.41 -6.16
C TRP A 27 -10.07 10.01 -6.67
N TYR A 28 -11.29 9.54 -6.43
CA TYR A 28 -11.70 8.19 -6.87
C TYR A 28 -11.59 8.03 -8.39
N TYR A 29 -12.08 9.02 -9.14
CA TYR A 29 -12.01 8.97 -10.60
C TYR A 29 -10.58 8.91 -11.11
N LEU A 30 -9.71 9.79 -10.62
CA LEU A 30 -8.30 9.79 -10.99
C LEU A 30 -7.59 8.50 -10.59
N ASN A 31 -7.85 7.98 -9.39
CA ASN A 31 -7.28 6.70 -8.96
C ASN A 31 -7.70 5.54 -9.86
N ARG A 32 -8.97 5.48 -10.28
CA ARG A 32 -9.48 4.42 -11.16
C ARG A 32 -9.01 4.51 -12.60
N THR A 33 -8.59 5.69 -13.04
CA THR A 33 -8.23 5.96 -14.44
C THR A 33 -6.75 6.27 -14.65
N SER A 34 -5.97 6.41 -13.60
CA SER A 34 -4.52 6.60 -13.67
C SER A 34 -3.78 5.28 -13.76
N TYR A 35 -2.62 5.29 -14.38
CA TYR A 35 -1.72 4.15 -14.43
C TYR A 35 -1.35 3.70 -13.00
N SER A 36 -1.59 2.43 -12.69
CA SER A 36 -1.39 1.84 -11.35
C SER A 36 -2.03 2.62 -10.18
N GLY A 37 -3.04 3.46 -10.45
CA GLY A 37 -3.67 4.28 -9.42
C GLY A 37 -2.79 5.38 -8.84
N ILE A 38 -1.69 5.74 -9.50
CA ILE A 38 -0.76 6.77 -9.03
C ILE A 38 -1.45 8.12 -8.97
N MET A 39 -1.42 8.75 -7.80
CA MET A 39 -2.08 10.02 -7.51
C MET A 39 -1.13 11.21 -7.38
N ASN A 40 0.18 10.98 -7.43
CA ASN A 40 1.15 12.08 -7.48
C ASN A 40 0.86 12.97 -8.71
N PRO A 41 0.62 14.29 -8.56
CA PRO A 41 0.22 15.15 -9.67
C PRO A 41 1.17 15.14 -10.87
N LYS A 42 2.47 14.93 -10.65
CA LYS A 42 3.49 14.83 -11.70
C LYS A 42 3.37 13.52 -12.49
N ASN A 43 2.92 12.44 -11.84
CA ASN A 43 2.92 11.07 -12.38
C ASN A 43 1.52 10.48 -12.55
N CYS A 44 0.46 11.27 -12.34
CA CYS A 44 -0.93 10.86 -12.54
C CYS A 44 -1.26 10.86 -14.04
N TYR A 45 -0.77 9.84 -14.75
CA TYR A 45 -1.00 9.66 -16.19
C TYR A 45 -2.19 8.74 -16.44
N TRP A 46 -2.85 8.94 -17.57
CA TRP A 46 -3.88 8.04 -18.07
C TRP A 46 -3.36 6.60 -18.17
N GLY A 47 -4.07 5.66 -17.59
CA GLY A 47 -3.68 4.23 -17.56
C GLY A 47 -4.85 3.27 -17.59
N TYR A 48 -6.08 3.77 -17.80
CA TYR A 48 -7.27 2.93 -17.93
C TYR A 48 -7.23 2.12 -19.22
N GLY A 49 -7.59 0.86 -19.14
CA GLY A 49 -7.82 -0.01 -20.31
C GLY A 49 -8.89 -1.05 -19.97
N ASP A 50 -9.90 -1.17 -20.82
CA ASP A 50 -11.09 -2.03 -20.62
C ASP A 50 -10.74 -3.49 -20.30
N LYS A 51 -9.58 -3.95 -20.75
CA LYS A 51 -9.10 -5.32 -20.51
C LYS A 51 -8.57 -5.54 -19.11
N TYR A 52 -8.01 -4.49 -18.48
CA TYR A 52 -7.24 -4.62 -17.23
C TYR A 52 -7.82 -3.84 -16.07
N SER A 53 -8.69 -2.86 -16.37
CA SER A 53 -9.27 -1.97 -15.36
C SER A 53 -10.69 -2.38 -15.01
N MET A 54 -11.11 -2.10 -13.78
CA MET A 54 -12.51 -2.25 -13.41
C MET A 54 -13.38 -1.33 -14.26
N ARG A 55 -14.37 -1.88 -14.94
CA ARG A 55 -15.29 -1.12 -15.79
C ARG A 55 -16.12 -0.14 -14.97
N PRO A 56 -16.41 1.07 -15.51
CA PRO A 56 -17.12 2.13 -14.78
C PRO A 56 -18.50 1.71 -14.24
N GLU A 57 -19.21 0.86 -14.95
CA GLU A 57 -20.51 0.31 -14.52
C GLU A 57 -20.44 -0.48 -13.21
N ASN A 58 -19.27 -0.98 -12.84
CA ASN A 58 -19.03 -1.70 -11.60
C ASN A 58 -18.55 -0.83 -10.45
N TRP A 59 -18.19 0.43 -10.70
CA TRP A 59 -17.65 1.32 -9.66
C TRP A 59 -18.63 1.56 -8.52
N GLY A 60 -19.90 1.86 -8.86
CA GLY A 60 -20.94 2.08 -7.86
C GLY A 60 -21.16 0.86 -6.97
N ARG A 61 -21.24 -0.34 -7.56
CA ARG A 61 -21.37 -1.58 -6.79
C ARG A 61 -20.17 -1.82 -5.87
N SER A 62 -18.96 -1.55 -6.35
CA SER A 62 -17.73 -1.68 -5.55
C SER A 62 -17.74 -0.72 -4.37
N LEU A 63 -18.14 0.54 -4.57
CA LEU A 63 -18.25 1.54 -3.50
C LEU A 63 -19.27 1.12 -2.45
N ILE A 64 -20.46 0.65 -2.85
CA ILE A 64 -21.49 0.16 -1.92
C ILE A 64 -20.97 -1.00 -1.07
N LYS A 65 -20.33 -2.00 -1.70
CA LYS A 65 -19.75 -3.14 -0.98
C LYS A 65 -18.66 -2.71 0.00
N THR A 66 -17.78 -1.81 -0.41
CA THR A 66 -16.71 -1.28 0.44
C THR A 66 -17.29 -0.50 1.62
N SER A 67 -18.25 0.41 1.36
CA SER A 67 -18.92 1.17 2.41
C SER A 67 -19.58 0.26 3.44
N ALA A 68 -20.25 -0.81 3.01
CA ALA A 68 -20.87 -1.76 3.92
C ALA A 68 -19.84 -2.47 4.84
N LYS A 69 -18.65 -2.80 4.31
CA LYS A 69 -17.57 -3.43 5.09
C LYS A 69 -16.89 -2.47 6.07
N LEU A 70 -16.93 -1.18 5.78
CA LEU A 70 -16.26 -0.15 6.58
C LEU A 70 -17.19 0.49 7.62
N GLN A 71 -18.40 -0.05 7.82
CA GLN A 71 -19.29 0.42 8.89
C GLN A 71 -18.64 0.18 10.26
N GLY A 72 -18.62 1.22 11.10
CA GLY A 72 -17.98 1.17 12.42
C GLY A 72 -16.45 1.33 12.40
N VAL A 73 -15.84 1.54 11.23
CA VAL A 73 -14.41 1.87 11.12
C VAL A 73 -14.23 3.38 11.23
N GLU A 74 -13.38 3.80 12.14
CA GLU A 74 -12.95 5.20 12.26
C GLU A 74 -11.77 5.46 11.32
N PHE A 75 -11.85 6.55 10.55
CA PHE A 75 -10.78 7.00 9.65
C PHE A 75 -10.16 8.27 10.20
N THR A 76 -8.85 8.28 10.34
CA THR A 76 -8.10 9.46 10.78
C THR A 76 -7.08 9.87 9.73
N ASN A 77 -6.69 11.14 9.77
CA ASN A 77 -5.57 11.69 8.99
C ASN A 77 -4.63 12.42 9.97
N LEU A 78 -4.17 11.70 10.97
CA LEU A 78 -3.28 12.17 12.01
C LEU A 78 -1.83 11.75 11.73
N ASP A 79 -0.89 12.34 12.45
CA ASP A 79 0.48 11.81 12.49
C ASP A 79 0.47 10.42 13.12
N PHE A 80 1.32 9.52 12.64
CA PHE A 80 1.36 8.15 13.13
C PHE A 80 1.70 8.08 14.63
N GLU A 81 2.49 9.02 15.16
CA GLU A 81 2.80 9.07 16.59
C GLU A 81 1.54 9.33 17.41
N ASP A 82 0.70 10.26 16.96
CA ASP A 82 -0.58 10.54 17.62
C ASP A 82 -1.48 9.32 17.64
N VAL A 83 -1.54 8.57 16.53
CA VAL A 83 -2.35 7.36 16.43
C VAL A 83 -1.82 6.26 17.35
N ILE A 84 -0.51 6.02 17.35
CA ILE A 84 0.12 4.96 18.14
C ILE A 84 0.06 5.27 19.63
N ASP A 85 0.41 6.50 20.02
CA ASP A 85 0.47 6.90 21.44
C ASP A 85 -0.92 6.94 22.09
N ASN A 86 -1.97 7.25 21.32
CA ASN A 86 -3.35 7.26 21.80
C ASN A 86 -4.11 5.93 21.57
N ALA A 87 -3.50 4.93 20.96
CA ALA A 87 -4.12 3.62 20.82
C ALA A 87 -4.39 3.01 22.20
N PRO A 88 -5.54 2.34 22.43
CA PRO A 88 -5.86 1.73 23.73
C PRO A 88 -4.89 0.59 24.05
N ASP A 89 -4.64 0.38 25.36
CA ASP A 89 -3.81 -0.73 25.83
C ASP A 89 -4.34 -2.08 25.34
N GLY A 90 -3.44 -2.94 24.87
CA GLY A 90 -3.79 -4.22 24.28
C GLY A 90 -4.21 -4.16 22.81
N ALA A 91 -4.26 -2.98 22.20
CA ALA A 91 -4.57 -2.88 20.78
C ALA A 91 -3.50 -3.57 19.92
N PHE A 92 -3.96 -4.12 18.79
CA PHE A 92 -3.08 -4.64 17.76
C PHE A 92 -2.95 -3.62 16.63
N LEU A 93 -1.72 -3.29 16.26
CA LEU A 93 -1.41 -2.39 15.16
C LEU A 93 -0.89 -3.18 13.96
N PHE A 94 -1.48 -2.96 12.79
CA PHE A 94 -0.87 -3.31 11.51
C PHE A 94 -0.25 -2.04 10.92
N VAL A 95 1.07 -2.05 10.76
CA VAL A 95 1.86 -0.87 10.37
C VAL A 95 2.52 -1.13 9.02
N ASP A 96 2.08 -0.40 7.99
CA ASP A 96 2.56 -0.53 6.61
C ASP A 96 3.05 0.84 6.10
N PRO A 97 4.24 1.30 6.54
CA PRO A 97 4.79 2.59 6.14
C PRO A 97 5.35 2.52 4.71
N PRO A 98 5.61 3.68 4.07
CA PRO A 98 6.42 3.72 2.86
C PRO A 98 7.76 3.02 3.10
N TYR A 99 8.20 2.18 2.15
CA TYR A 99 9.42 1.39 2.31
C TYR A 99 10.68 2.26 2.31
N PHE A 100 11.69 1.85 3.10
CA PHE A 100 12.91 2.62 3.35
C PHE A 100 13.70 2.92 2.06
N ASN A 101 13.79 1.95 1.16
CA ASN A 101 14.51 2.07 -0.12
C ASN A 101 13.57 2.31 -1.32
N ALA A 102 12.29 2.67 -1.10
CA ALA A 102 11.37 2.95 -2.18
C ALA A 102 11.61 4.34 -2.80
N ASP A 103 11.44 4.46 -4.12
CA ASP A 103 11.34 5.75 -4.81
C ASP A 103 9.99 6.41 -4.47
N GLN A 104 9.95 7.06 -3.31
CA GLN A 104 8.72 7.61 -2.76
C GLN A 104 8.21 8.81 -3.56
N ASP A 105 9.09 9.62 -4.14
CA ASP A 105 8.73 10.81 -4.91
C ASP A 105 7.91 10.47 -6.17
N LYS A 106 8.02 9.24 -6.64
CA LYS A 106 7.27 8.76 -7.79
C LYS A 106 5.81 8.42 -7.46
N PHE A 107 5.58 7.85 -6.30
CA PHE A 107 4.28 7.25 -5.94
C PHE A 107 3.46 8.12 -4.98
N TYR A 108 4.12 8.78 -4.06
CA TYR A 108 3.49 9.51 -2.97
C TYR A 108 3.49 11.02 -3.19
N THR A 109 2.47 11.69 -2.67
CA THR A 109 2.38 13.15 -2.68
C THR A 109 3.32 13.78 -1.65
N PHE A 110 3.61 13.06 -0.57
CA PHE A 110 4.56 13.42 0.47
C PHE A 110 5.52 12.27 0.67
N SER A 111 6.81 12.57 0.82
CA SER A 111 7.83 11.57 1.10
C SER A 111 7.94 11.31 2.60
N PHE A 112 8.00 10.04 2.97
CA PHE A 112 8.33 9.59 4.31
C PHE A 112 9.86 9.55 4.39
N LYS A 113 10.45 10.51 5.09
CA LYS A 113 11.90 10.71 5.12
C LYS A 113 12.60 9.71 6.05
N LYS A 114 13.92 9.65 5.96
CA LYS A 114 14.73 8.79 6.81
C LYS A 114 14.48 9.05 8.29
N GLU A 115 14.31 10.31 8.67
CA GLU A 115 13.99 10.74 10.03
C GLU A 115 12.62 10.21 10.50
N ASP A 116 11.65 10.09 9.59
CA ASP A 116 10.32 9.56 9.92
C ASP A 116 10.36 8.06 10.21
N HIS A 117 11.24 7.30 9.55
CA HIS A 117 11.46 5.89 9.89
C HIS A 117 12.03 5.71 11.29
N TYR A 118 12.97 6.56 11.70
CA TYR A 118 13.49 6.56 13.08
C TYR A 118 12.43 6.99 14.09
N ARG A 119 11.64 8.03 13.79
CA ARG A 119 10.52 8.45 14.65
C ARG A 119 9.52 7.31 14.85
N LEU A 120 9.16 6.60 13.76
CA LEU A 120 8.24 5.46 13.83
C LEU A 120 8.80 4.34 14.69
N GLU A 121 10.06 3.98 14.51
CA GLU A 121 10.74 2.97 15.33
C GLU A 121 10.72 3.35 16.82
N GLN A 122 11.13 4.56 17.17
CA GLN A 122 11.13 5.05 18.55
C GLN A 122 9.72 5.07 19.16
N CYS A 123 8.71 5.45 18.36
CA CYS A 123 7.32 5.43 18.78
C CYS A 123 6.84 3.99 19.08
N LEU A 124 7.15 3.03 18.24
CA LEU A 124 6.81 1.63 18.45
C LEU A 124 7.59 1.02 19.64
N LEU A 125 8.89 1.35 19.77
CA LEU A 125 9.72 0.88 20.87
C LEU A 125 9.18 1.33 22.24
N ARG A 126 8.78 2.60 22.39
CA ARG A 126 8.23 3.11 23.66
C ARG A 126 6.86 2.52 23.99
N ASN A 127 6.13 2.05 22.97
CA ASN A 127 4.79 1.48 23.11
C ASN A 127 4.77 -0.07 23.15
N LYS A 128 5.91 -0.75 22.98
CA LYS A 128 5.97 -2.21 22.83
C LYS A 128 5.45 -3.01 24.03
N GLY A 129 5.41 -2.42 25.21
CA GLY A 129 4.94 -3.07 26.44
C GLY A 129 3.41 -3.06 26.60
N ARG A 130 2.71 -2.19 25.85
CA ARG A 130 1.26 -2.03 25.96
C ARG A 130 0.50 -2.39 24.66
N LEU A 131 1.18 -2.36 23.51
CA LEU A 131 0.59 -2.67 22.21
C LEU A 131 1.22 -3.92 21.61
N SER A 132 0.46 -4.63 20.79
CA SER A 132 0.98 -5.66 19.89
C SER A 132 1.02 -5.12 18.46
N PHE A 133 2.07 -5.41 17.69
CA PHE A 133 2.13 -4.92 16.32
C PHE A 133 2.81 -5.88 15.35
N LEU A 134 2.39 -5.77 14.10
CA LEU A 134 3.01 -6.33 12.91
C LEU A 134 3.37 -5.18 11.98
N ILE A 135 4.64 -5.10 11.62
CA ILE A 135 5.15 -4.11 10.66
C ILE A 135 5.57 -4.83 9.38
N THR A 136 5.28 -4.23 8.23
CA THR A 136 5.77 -4.67 6.93
C THR A 136 6.80 -3.69 6.38
N TYR A 137 7.93 -4.18 5.91
CA TYR A 137 9.01 -3.37 5.33
C TYR A 137 9.74 -4.09 4.21
N ASP A 138 10.49 -3.33 3.40
CA ASP A 138 11.53 -3.91 2.54
C ASP A 138 12.62 -4.56 3.41
N ASN A 139 13.04 -5.75 3.00
CA ASN A 139 14.04 -6.52 3.73
C ASN A 139 15.45 -5.97 3.47
N SER A 140 15.77 -4.85 4.11
CA SER A 140 17.07 -4.16 4.01
C SER A 140 17.88 -4.30 5.29
N PRO A 141 19.23 -4.22 5.21
CA PRO A 141 20.08 -4.22 6.39
C PRO A 141 19.72 -3.10 7.37
N GLU A 142 19.39 -1.93 6.87
CA GLU A 142 19.02 -0.76 7.67
C GLU A 142 17.77 -1.01 8.51
N ILE A 143 16.74 -1.63 7.92
CA ILE A 143 15.51 -1.96 8.64
C ILE A 143 15.78 -3.07 9.67
N ARG A 144 16.60 -4.05 9.34
CA ARG A 144 16.96 -5.10 10.31
C ARG A 144 17.74 -4.56 11.51
N GLU A 145 18.64 -3.61 11.29
CA GLU A 145 19.36 -2.92 12.36
C GLU A 145 18.41 -2.08 13.21
N LEU A 146 17.56 -1.28 12.56
CA LEU A 146 16.62 -0.37 13.20
C LEU A 146 15.65 -1.11 14.15
N TYR A 147 15.14 -2.26 13.73
CA TYR A 147 14.21 -3.07 14.52
C TYR A 147 14.86 -4.28 15.21
N SER A 148 16.18 -4.24 15.47
CA SER A 148 16.93 -5.35 16.12
C SER A 148 16.37 -5.76 17.49
N TRP A 149 15.60 -4.91 18.14
CA TRP A 149 14.91 -5.15 19.39
C TRP A 149 13.59 -5.94 19.24
N ALA A 150 13.13 -6.21 18.04
CA ALA A 150 11.88 -6.94 17.79
C ALA A 150 11.96 -8.40 18.25
N ASN A 151 10.82 -9.00 18.59
CA ASN A 151 10.77 -10.37 19.05
C ASN A 151 10.85 -11.39 17.90
N ALA A 152 10.37 -11.02 16.71
CA ALA A 152 10.53 -11.83 15.51
C ALA A 152 10.66 -10.97 14.25
N MET A 153 11.47 -11.45 13.29
CA MET A 153 11.61 -10.93 11.94
C MET A 153 11.48 -12.09 10.96
N LEU A 154 10.42 -12.09 10.17
CA LEU A 154 10.07 -13.16 9.25
C LEU A 154 10.26 -12.71 7.81
N ASP A 155 11.12 -13.38 7.08
CA ASP A 155 11.36 -13.11 5.67
C ASP A 155 10.15 -13.55 4.85
N LYS A 156 9.71 -12.69 3.94
CA LYS A 156 8.64 -12.96 2.99
C LYS A 156 9.08 -12.64 1.57
N GLU A 157 8.84 -13.57 0.68
CA GLU A 157 9.04 -13.37 -0.74
C GLU A 157 7.72 -13.40 -1.48
N TRP A 158 7.48 -12.37 -2.30
CA TRP A 158 6.29 -12.25 -3.12
C TRP A 158 6.63 -12.20 -4.60
N ASN A 159 5.79 -12.81 -5.42
CA ASN A 159 5.88 -12.61 -6.85
C ASN A 159 5.04 -11.39 -7.23
N TYR A 160 5.68 -10.25 -7.47
CA TYR A 160 4.97 -9.09 -7.99
C TYR A 160 4.47 -9.38 -9.41
N THR A 161 3.19 -9.10 -9.65
CA THR A 161 2.57 -9.23 -10.98
C THR A 161 2.83 -8.00 -11.86
N ILE A 162 3.29 -6.89 -11.27
CA ILE A 162 3.59 -5.63 -11.96
C ILE A 162 5.10 -5.54 -12.11
N SER A 163 5.59 -5.51 -13.36
CA SER A 163 7.01 -5.23 -13.64
C SER A 163 7.33 -3.80 -13.18
N ARG A 164 8.41 -3.64 -12.40
CA ARG A 164 8.92 -2.32 -12.05
C ARG A 164 9.22 -1.53 -13.33
N THR A 165 8.66 -0.33 -13.42
CA THR A 165 8.97 0.60 -14.53
C THR A 165 10.40 1.13 -14.50
N ASP A 166 11.17 0.82 -13.46
CA ASP A 166 12.56 1.29 -13.26
C ASP A 166 13.56 0.60 -14.19
N ASP A 167 13.24 -0.61 -14.68
CA ASP A 167 14.11 -1.36 -15.61
C ASP A 167 14.01 -0.88 -17.08
N GLN A 168 13.11 0.06 -17.37
CA GLN A 168 12.91 0.54 -18.77
C GLN A 168 13.94 1.54 -19.26
N THR A 169 14.92 1.97 -18.47
CA THR A 169 15.92 2.96 -18.86
C THR A 169 17.23 2.37 -19.38
N LYS A 170 17.42 1.07 -19.33
CA LYS A 170 18.66 0.43 -19.82
C LYS A 170 18.38 -0.48 -21.02
N ASN A 171 18.71 0.03 -22.21
CA ASN A 171 18.87 -0.69 -23.49
C ASN A 171 17.61 -1.14 -24.24
N LYS A 172 17.16 -0.28 -25.16
CA LYS A 172 16.16 -0.56 -26.21
C LYS A 172 16.62 -1.55 -27.30
N SER A 173 17.67 -2.32 -27.12
CA SER A 173 18.26 -3.15 -28.19
C SER A 173 18.15 -4.65 -28.02
N GLN A 174 17.49 -5.15 -26.98
CA GLN A 174 17.17 -6.57 -26.86
C GLN A 174 15.69 -6.75 -26.54
N ALA A 175 15.01 -7.57 -27.35
CA ALA A 175 13.63 -7.98 -27.06
C ALA A 175 13.61 -8.61 -25.66
N PRO A 176 12.60 -8.27 -24.80
CA PRO A 176 12.55 -8.80 -23.45
C PRO A 176 12.36 -10.32 -23.54
N GLU A 177 13.34 -11.09 -23.09
CA GLU A 177 13.08 -12.42 -22.60
C GLU A 177 11.90 -12.35 -21.64
N LYS A 178 11.00 -13.34 -21.70
CA LYS A 178 9.76 -13.44 -20.89
C LYS A 178 10.03 -12.86 -19.51
N ALA A 179 9.36 -11.75 -19.20
CA ALA A 179 9.55 -10.98 -17.98
C ALA A 179 9.66 -11.92 -16.78
N SER A 180 10.86 -12.08 -16.24
CA SER A 180 11.06 -12.78 -14.99
C SER A 180 10.29 -12.00 -13.92
N ARG A 181 9.32 -12.65 -13.28
CA ARG A 181 8.54 -12.03 -12.20
C ARG A 181 9.53 -11.60 -11.13
N TYR A 182 9.62 -10.30 -10.88
CA TYR A 182 10.47 -9.77 -9.83
C TYR A 182 9.97 -10.29 -8.48
N LYS A 183 10.86 -10.96 -7.73
CA LYS A 183 10.58 -11.34 -6.35
C LYS A 183 10.84 -10.15 -5.45
N GLY A 184 9.79 -9.61 -4.85
CA GLY A 184 9.94 -8.68 -3.75
C GLY A 184 10.43 -9.42 -2.51
N LYS A 185 11.36 -8.81 -1.80
CA LYS A 185 11.83 -9.30 -0.50
C LYS A 185 11.32 -8.34 0.56
N GLU A 186 10.47 -8.85 1.41
CA GLU A 186 9.89 -8.11 2.52
C GLU A 186 10.25 -8.77 3.84
N VAL A 187 10.13 -8.03 4.92
CA VAL A 187 10.28 -8.52 6.28
C VAL A 187 9.04 -8.16 7.09
N PHE A 188 8.50 -9.14 7.80
CA PHE A 188 7.46 -8.95 8.80
C PHE A 188 8.11 -8.87 10.16
N ILE A 189 7.88 -7.78 10.88
CA ILE A 189 8.52 -7.47 12.16
C ILE A 189 7.43 -7.43 13.24
N THR A 190 7.61 -8.19 14.33
CA THR A 190 6.64 -8.23 15.43
C THR A 190 7.31 -8.04 16.79
N ASN A 191 6.58 -7.49 17.76
CA ASN A 191 7.00 -7.42 19.17
C ASN A 191 6.47 -8.59 20.01
N TYR A 192 6.07 -9.67 19.35
CA TYR A 192 5.65 -10.93 19.99
C TYR A 192 6.28 -12.12 19.24
N GLN A 193 6.40 -13.26 19.93
CA GLN A 193 6.90 -14.47 19.29
C GLN A 193 5.83 -15.03 18.34
N VAL A 194 6.22 -15.29 17.11
CA VAL A 194 5.38 -15.98 16.13
C VAL A 194 5.62 -17.48 16.31
N LYS A 195 4.59 -18.20 16.74
CA LYS A 195 4.62 -19.67 16.72
C LYS A 195 4.50 -20.12 15.27
N GLU A 196 5.41 -20.98 14.82
CA GLU A 196 5.18 -21.68 13.57
C GLU A 196 3.86 -22.46 13.71
N PRO A 197 2.97 -22.41 12.70
CA PRO A 197 1.79 -23.22 12.73
C PRO A 197 2.25 -24.68 12.88
N GLU A 198 1.74 -25.38 13.88
CA GLU A 198 1.83 -26.83 13.89
C GLU A 198 1.26 -27.30 12.56
N VAL A 199 2.10 -27.92 11.73
CA VAL A 199 1.68 -28.47 10.43
C VAL A 199 0.72 -29.61 10.76
N SER A 200 -0.57 -29.28 10.96
CA SER A 200 -1.60 -30.28 10.90
C SER A 200 -1.72 -30.67 9.43
N GLU A 201 -1.20 -31.82 9.10
CA GLU A 201 -1.52 -32.52 7.86
C GLU A 201 -3.05 -32.56 7.77
N ASN A 202 -3.61 -31.94 6.73
CA ASN A 202 -5.04 -31.84 6.38
C ASN A 202 -5.76 -30.55 6.81
N LEU A 203 -5.48 -29.48 6.09
CA LEU A 203 -6.48 -28.45 5.80
C LEU A 203 -6.64 -28.35 4.27
N GLU A 204 -7.49 -29.23 3.72
CA GLU A 204 -8.10 -28.97 2.43
C GLU A 204 -9.06 -27.79 2.60
N LEU A 205 -8.61 -26.61 2.14
CA LEU A 205 -9.50 -25.46 1.99
C LEU A 205 -10.43 -25.72 0.81
N THR A 206 -11.62 -26.26 1.08
CA THR A 206 -12.71 -26.21 0.12
C THR A 206 -13.23 -24.78 0.05
N PHE A 207 -12.96 -24.10 -1.05
CA PHE A 207 -13.63 -22.86 -1.39
C PHE A 207 -15.00 -23.20 -1.95
N ASP A 208 -16.05 -23.10 -1.13
CA ASP A 208 -17.41 -23.09 -1.62
C ASP A 208 -17.62 -21.80 -2.41
N GLU A 209 -17.96 -21.96 -3.69
CA GLU A 209 -18.35 -20.88 -4.59
C GLU A 209 -19.65 -20.24 -4.07
N VAL A 210 -19.61 -18.93 -3.79
CA VAL A 210 -20.80 -18.10 -3.57
C VAL A 210 -20.77 -16.90 -4.51
#